data_4fe3b208504b3ac0e26e7bae6092e794
#
_entry.id   4fe3b208504b3ac0e26e7bae6092e794
#
_cell.length_a   1.000
_cell.length_b   1.000
_cell.length_c   1.000
_cell.angle_alpha   90.00
_cell.angle_beta   90.00
_cell.angle_gamma   90.00
#
_symmetry.space_group_name_H-M   'P 1'
#
loop_
_entity.id
_entity.type
_entity.pdbx_description
1 polymer ?
#
loop_
_entity_poly.entity_id
_entity_poly.type
_entity_poly.pdbx_seq_one_letter_code
_entity_poly.pdbx_strand_id
1 'polypeptide(L)'
;MKYVGTWVFHSMGVMNDDFERVYLNAEEYLHSPMPYVDETDEEAVADEMKERKKMVGMQVKICGDGKLYLLSPLPEGVSQEEVDKAVSAGVINLLDGMMAGRPMPWEERDGELWYDTGIEGEVFGEKSDSWVKAIDEDGYFTFAATRFVKV
;
A
#
# COMPACT_ATOMS: atom_id res chain seq x y z
N MET A 1 -14.79 8.45 14.64
CA MET A 1 -13.35 8.36 14.84
C MET A 1 -12.61 8.96 13.64
N LYS A 2 -11.62 9.75 13.90
CA LYS A 2 -10.95 10.58 12.90
C LYS A 2 -10.20 9.79 11.82
N TYR A 3 -9.69 8.61 12.15
CA TYR A 3 -8.91 7.80 11.21
C TYR A 3 -9.70 6.73 10.49
N VAL A 4 -10.87 6.38 10.99
CA VAL A 4 -11.72 5.34 10.40
C VAL A 4 -12.21 5.76 9.02
N GLY A 5 -12.11 4.89 8.05
CA GLY A 5 -12.55 5.13 6.69
C GLY A 5 -11.62 4.54 5.64
N THR A 6 -11.78 5.00 4.42
CA THR A 6 -10.99 4.58 3.27
C THR A 6 -9.94 5.63 2.95
N TRP A 7 -8.71 5.19 2.76
CA TRP A 7 -7.57 6.02 2.37
C TRP A 7 -7.07 5.55 1.01
N VAL A 8 -6.92 6.48 0.09
CA VAL A 8 -6.54 6.17 -1.29
C VAL A 8 -5.13 6.67 -1.59
N PHE A 9 -4.50 6.12 -2.63
CA PHE A 9 -3.17 6.52 -3.07
C PHE A 9 -3.11 8.03 -3.29
N HIS A 10 -2.10 8.67 -2.73
CA HIS A 10 -1.79 10.08 -2.95
C HIS A 10 -0.51 10.24 -3.76
N SER A 11 0.58 9.64 -3.29
CA SER A 11 1.88 9.82 -3.92
C SER A 11 2.83 8.68 -3.56
N MET A 12 3.86 8.52 -4.40
CA MET A 12 4.93 7.55 -4.20
C MET A 12 6.24 8.28 -3.95
N GLY A 13 6.93 7.93 -2.87
CA GLY A 13 8.26 8.46 -2.57
C GLY A 13 9.32 7.78 -3.42
N VAL A 14 10.11 8.57 -4.14
CA VAL A 14 11.23 8.09 -4.92
C VAL A 14 12.46 8.94 -4.61
N MET A 15 13.65 8.37 -4.84
CA MET A 15 14.90 9.11 -4.70
C MET A 15 15.24 9.75 -6.04
N ASN A 16 15.53 11.06 -6.04
CA ASN A 16 16.01 11.76 -7.22
C ASN A 16 17.53 11.58 -7.38
N ASP A 17 18.12 12.19 -8.41
CA ASP A 17 19.56 12.09 -8.70
C ASP A 17 20.43 12.71 -7.60
N ASP A 18 19.91 13.63 -6.82
CA ASP A 18 20.58 14.28 -5.69
C ASP A 18 20.40 13.51 -4.37
N PHE A 19 19.88 12.28 -4.43
CA PHE A 19 19.57 11.43 -3.27
C PHE A 19 18.54 12.03 -2.30
N GLU A 20 17.70 12.93 -2.80
CA GLU A 20 16.60 13.48 -2.05
C GLU A 20 15.32 12.71 -2.33
N ARG A 21 14.50 12.50 -1.28
CA ARG A 21 13.19 11.89 -1.45
C ARG A 21 12.20 12.90 -2.01
N VAL A 22 11.61 12.57 -3.14
CA VAL A 22 10.53 13.35 -3.74
C VAL A 22 9.29 12.47 -3.86
N TYR A 23 8.11 13.09 -3.80
CA TYR A 23 6.85 12.36 -3.91
C TYR A 23 6.19 12.67 -5.24
N LEU A 24 5.91 11.60 -5.99
CA LEU A 24 5.26 11.68 -7.30
C LEU A 24 3.79 11.33 -7.16
N ASN A 25 2.91 12.12 -7.79
CA ASN A 25 1.50 11.77 -7.88
C ASN A 25 1.31 10.55 -8.82
N ALA A 26 0.07 10.07 -8.96
CA ALA A 26 -0.20 8.87 -9.75
C ALA A 26 0.31 8.98 -11.19
N GLU A 27 -0.01 10.10 -11.86
CA GLU A 27 0.39 10.33 -13.26
C GLU A 27 1.91 10.41 -13.40
N GLU A 28 2.57 11.19 -12.55
CA GLU A 28 4.02 11.33 -12.54
C GLU A 28 4.71 9.99 -12.27
N TYR A 29 4.18 9.22 -11.32
CA TYR A 29 4.73 7.92 -10.97
C TYR A 29 4.61 6.92 -12.12
N LEU A 30 3.44 6.86 -12.78
CA LEU A 30 3.21 5.94 -13.89
C LEU A 30 4.13 6.24 -15.09
N HIS A 31 4.51 7.50 -15.28
CA HIS A 31 5.34 7.94 -16.41
C HIS A 31 6.81 8.19 -16.02
N SER A 32 7.20 7.88 -14.78
CA SER A 32 8.57 8.08 -14.35
C SER A 32 9.53 7.07 -15.01
N PRO A 33 10.84 7.41 -15.12
CA PRO A 33 11.82 6.50 -15.71
C PRO A 33 11.88 5.13 -15.02
N MET A 34 12.25 4.11 -15.79
CA MET A 34 12.40 2.72 -15.32
C MET A 34 13.86 2.28 -15.44
N PRO A 35 14.80 2.83 -14.64
CA PRO A 35 16.24 2.60 -14.83
C PRO A 35 16.66 1.15 -14.58
N TYR A 36 15.86 0.38 -13.87
CA TYR A 36 16.12 -1.04 -13.54
C TYR A 36 15.44 -2.01 -14.53
N VAL A 37 14.76 -1.48 -15.56
CA VAL A 37 14.06 -2.25 -16.58
C VAL A 37 14.70 -1.96 -17.93
N ASP A 38 14.89 -3.00 -18.74
CA ASP A 38 15.30 -2.83 -20.12
C ASP A 38 14.14 -2.24 -20.93
N GLU A 39 14.22 -0.94 -21.24
CA GLU A 39 13.16 -0.21 -21.96
C GLU A 39 12.98 -0.69 -23.41
N THR A 40 13.94 -1.48 -23.95
CA THR A 40 13.80 -2.10 -25.27
C THR A 40 13.02 -3.42 -25.20
N ASP A 41 12.81 -3.97 -24.02
CA ASP A 41 11.99 -5.15 -23.79
C ASP A 41 10.56 -4.73 -23.45
N GLU A 42 9.67 -4.83 -24.43
CA GLU A 42 8.26 -4.42 -24.29
C GLU A 42 7.54 -5.19 -23.19
N GLU A 43 7.85 -6.48 -23.02
CA GLU A 43 7.25 -7.31 -21.99
C GLU A 43 7.66 -6.87 -20.60
N ALA A 44 8.94 -6.56 -20.39
CA ALA A 44 9.45 -6.07 -19.11
C ALA A 44 8.85 -4.71 -18.76
N VAL A 45 8.72 -3.82 -19.72
CA VAL A 45 8.07 -2.50 -19.52
C VAL A 45 6.59 -2.67 -19.17
N ALA A 46 5.89 -3.58 -19.85
CA ALA A 46 4.47 -3.85 -19.57
C ALA A 46 4.27 -4.43 -18.17
N ASP A 47 5.14 -5.33 -17.72
CA ASP A 47 5.08 -5.91 -16.38
C ASP A 47 5.33 -4.85 -15.30
N GLU A 48 6.30 -3.99 -15.48
CA GLU A 48 6.56 -2.87 -14.56
C GLU A 48 5.37 -1.90 -14.51
N MET A 49 4.76 -1.61 -15.66
CA MET A 49 3.58 -0.75 -15.71
C MET A 49 2.40 -1.37 -14.95
N LYS A 50 2.22 -2.69 -15.03
CA LYS A 50 1.19 -3.39 -14.25
C LYS A 50 1.42 -3.22 -12.75
N GLU A 51 2.65 -3.37 -12.29
CA GLU A 51 2.99 -3.20 -10.88
C GLU A 51 2.75 -1.75 -10.43
N ARG A 52 3.12 -0.77 -11.23
CA ARG A 52 2.86 0.65 -10.92
C ARG A 52 1.38 0.96 -10.84
N LYS A 53 0.58 0.46 -11.78
CA LYS A 53 -0.88 0.62 -11.76
C LYS A 53 -1.51 -0.03 -10.54
N LYS A 54 -1.00 -1.18 -10.13
CA LYS A 54 -1.44 -1.86 -8.92
C LYS A 54 -1.17 -1.00 -7.69
N MET A 55 0.02 -0.44 -7.57
CA MET A 55 0.38 0.45 -6.46
C MET A 55 -0.50 1.69 -6.39
N VAL A 56 -0.75 2.33 -7.53
CA VAL A 56 -1.63 3.50 -7.62
C VAL A 56 -3.08 3.14 -7.24
N GLY A 57 -3.50 1.92 -7.51
CA GLY A 57 -4.84 1.44 -7.17
C GLY A 57 -4.99 0.94 -5.73
N MET A 58 -3.90 0.84 -4.96
CA MET A 58 -3.97 0.38 -3.58
C MET A 58 -4.73 1.35 -2.68
N GLN A 59 -5.40 0.80 -1.69
CA GLN A 59 -6.12 1.57 -0.68
C GLN A 59 -5.81 1.01 0.71
N VAL A 60 -6.09 1.83 1.72
CA VAL A 60 -6.03 1.42 3.12
C VAL A 60 -7.44 1.55 3.69
N LYS A 61 -7.93 0.51 4.32
CA LYS A 61 -9.24 0.51 5.01
C LYS A 61 -9.00 0.42 6.50
N ILE A 62 -9.37 1.47 7.22
CA ILE A 62 -9.29 1.50 8.69
C ILE A 62 -10.71 1.31 9.23
N CYS A 63 -10.91 0.21 9.94
CA CYS A 63 -12.21 -0.16 10.48
C CYS A 63 -12.32 0.17 11.96
N GLY A 64 -13.50 0.54 12.40
CA GLY A 64 -13.76 0.90 13.79
C GLY A 64 -13.63 -0.25 14.80
N ASP A 65 -13.47 -1.48 14.33
CA ASP A 65 -13.27 -2.68 15.15
C ASP A 65 -11.79 -2.91 15.54
N GLY A 66 -10.90 -1.97 15.23
CA GLY A 66 -9.48 -2.08 15.52
C GLY A 66 -8.66 -2.78 14.46
N LYS A 67 -9.23 -3.04 13.29
CA LYS A 67 -8.53 -3.71 12.18
C LYS A 67 -8.27 -2.73 11.03
N LEU A 68 -7.10 -2.89 10.43
CA LEU A 68 -6.65 -2.12 9.28
C LEU A 68 -6.29 -3.10 8.17
N TYR A 69 -6.73 -2.81 6.95
CA TYR A 69 -6.48 -3.66 5.78
C TYR A 69 -5.78 -2.87 4.70
N LEU A 70 -4.79 -3.50 4.07
CA LEU A 70 -4.25 -3.03 2.80
C LEU A 70 -5.04 -3.71 1.69
N LEU A 71 -5.61 -2.91 0.80
CA LEU A 71 -6.43 -3.39 -0.31
C LEU A 71 -5.67 -3.19 -1.61
N SER A 72 -5.74 -4.18 -2.49
CA SER A 72 -5.18 -4.09 -3.83
C SER A 72 -6.24 -4.39 -4.88
N PRO A 73 -6.17 -3.76 -6.06
CA PRO A 73 -7.14 -4.03 -7.11
C PRO A 73 -7.02 -5.46 -7.63
N LEU A 74 -8.13 -6.01 -8.09
CA LEU A 74 -8.11 -7.29 -8.78
C LEU A 74 -7.28 -7.18 -10.06
N PRO A 75 -6.55 -8.24 -10.44
CA PRO A 75 -5.77 -8.23 -11.68
C PRO A 75 -6.66 -7.97 -12.90
N GLU A 76 -6.13 -7.26 -13.90
CA GLU A 76 -6.83 -7.04 -15.14
C GLU A 76 -7.07 -8.37 -15.88
N GLY A 77 -8.23 -8.50 -16.52
CA GLY A 77 -8.58 -9.67 -17.32
C GLY A 77 -9.05 -10.88 -16.52
N VAL A 78 -9.15 -10.78 -15.19
CA VAL A 78 -9.68 -11.86 -14.36
C VAL A 78 -11.21 -11.84 -14.39
N SER A 79 -11.81 -12.99 -14.69
CA SER A 79 -13.27 -13.12 -14.71
C SER A 79 -13.86 -13.22 -13.32
N GLN A 80 -15.15 -12.90 -13.18
CA GLN A 80 -15.86 -13.06 -11.91
C GLN A 80 -15.85 -14.51 -11.44
N GLU A 81 -15.91 -15.47 -12.36
CA GLU A 81 -15.84 -16.89 -12.05
C GLU A 81 -14.49 -17.27 -11.41
N GLU A 82 -13.38 -16.75 -11.95
CA GLU A 82 -12.04 -16.98 -11.42
C GLU A 82 -11.90 -16.36 -10.01
N VAL A 83 -12.46 -15.16 -9.81
CA VAL A 83 -12.47 -14.50 -8.51
C VAL A 83 -13.24 -15.34 -7.49
N ASP A 84 -14.45 -15.80 -7.86
CA ASP A 84 -15.30 -16.60 -6.97
C ASP A 84 -14.61 -17.91 -6.59
N LYS A 85 -13.92 -18.56 -7.51
CA LYS A 85 -13.15 -19.76 -7.22
C LYS A 85 -12.00 -19.50 -6.25
N ALA A 86 -11.28 -18.41 -6.44
CA ALA A 86 -10.16 -18.04 -5.56
C ALA A 86 -10.65 -17.73 -4.14
N VAL A 87 -11.76 -17.02 -4.00
CA VAL A 87 -12.38 -16.73 -2.70
C VAL A 87 -12.84 -18.03 -2.03
N SER A 88 -13.54 -18.90 -2.75
CA SER A 88 -14.04 -20.18 -2.22
C SER A 88 -12.90 -21.11 -1.80
N ALA A 89 -11.76 -21.05 -2.49
CA ALA A 89 -10.58 -21.86 -2.16
C ALA A 89 -9.74 -21.26 -1.02
N GLY A 90 -10.11 -20.08 -0.51
CA GLY A 90 -9.36 -19.38 0.54
C GLY A 90 -8.03 -18.78 0.08
N VAL A 91 -7.84 -18.64 -1.24
CA VAL A 91 -6.60 -18.07 -1.82
C VAL A 91 -6.57 -16.56 -1.67
N ILE A 92 -7.73 -15.89 -1.82
CA ILE A 92 -7.87 -14.45 -1.65
C ILE A 92 -9.06 -14.15 -0.74
N ASN A 93 -9.01 -12.98 -0.09
CA ASN A 93 -10.14 -12.41 0.63
C ASN A 93 -10.53 -11.11 -0.07
N LEU A 94 -11.82 -10.81 -0.11
CA LEU A 94 -12.33 -9.56 -0.70
C LEU A 94 -12.88 -8.65 0.38
N LEU A 95 -12.61 -7.36 0.22
CA LEU A 95 -13.21 -6.29 1.01
C LEU A 95 -13.44 -5.11 0.07
N ASP A 96 -14.67 -4.58 0.03
CA ASP A 96 -15.05 -3.49 -0.88
C ASP A 96 -14.74 -3.79 -2.35
N GLY A 97 -14.84 -5.06 -2.78
CA GLY A 97 -14.57 -5.48 -4.15
C GLY A 97 -13.08 -5.57 -4.52
N MET A 98 -12.19 -5.41 -3.54
CA MET A 98 -10.75 -5.47 -3.73
C MET A 98 -10.15 -6.65 -2.96
N MET A 99 -8.95 -7.08 -3.35
CA MET A 99 -8.22 -8.09 -2.58
C MET A 99 -7.73 -7.47 -1.27
N ALA A 100 -8.10 -8.08 -0.16
CA ALA A 100 -7.68 -7.66 1.17
C ALA A 100 -6.50 -8.49 1.66
N GLY A 101 -5.50 -7.80 2.18
CA GLY A 101 -4.39 -8.45 2.87
C GLY A 101 -4.79 -8.91 4.27
N ARG A 102 -3.84 -9.45 5.00
CA ARG A 102 -4.04 -9.86 6.39
C ARG A 102 -4.40 -8.62 7.23
N PRO A 103 -5.44 -8.69 8.09
CA PRO A 103 -5.77 -7.57 8.95
C PRO A 103 -4.65 -7.26 9.93
N MET A 104 -4.36 -5.96 10.10
CA MET A 104 -3.38 -5.47 11.05
C MET A 104 -4.09 -4.73 12.17
N PRO A 105 -3.77 -4.97 13.43
CA PRO A 105 -4.32 -4.19 14.53
C PRO A 105 -3.89 -2.73 14.44
N TRP A 106 -4.77 -1.81 14.83
CA TRP A 106 -4.43 -0.39 14.96
C TRP A 106 -4.97 0.16 16.27
N GLU A 107 -4.35 1.23 16.74
CA GLU A 107 -4.81 1.95 17.93
C GLU A 107 -4.39 3.41 17.86
N GLU A 108 -5.05 4.25 18.66
CA GLU A 108 -4.62 5.61 18.87
C GLU A 108 -3.76 5.68 20.13
N ARG A 109 -2.58 6.32 20.01
CA ARG A 109 -1.68 6.61 21.12
C ARG A 109 -1.43 8.11 21.16
N ASP A 110 -1.86 8.79 22.20
CA ASP A 110 -1.72 10.24 22.37
C ASP A 110 -2.30 11.03 21.17
N GLY A 111 -3.43 10.56 20.63
CA GLY A 111 -4.08 11.19 19.48
C GLY A 111 -3.47 10.83 18.12
N GLU A 112 -2.46 9.97 18.09
CA GLU A 112 -1.79 9.55 16.86
C GLU A 112 -2.17 8.12 16.51
N LEU A 113 -2.24 7.83 15.20
CA LEU A 113 -2.55 6.50 14.69
C LEU A 113 -1.29 5.63 14.63
N TRP A 114 -1.38 4.44 15.23
CA TRP A 114 -0.35 3.42 15.18
C TRP A 114 -0.95 2.11 14.68
N TYR A 115 -0.20 1.33 13.95
CA TYR A 115 -0.64 0.00 13.53
C TYR A 115 0.49 -1.02 13.66
N ASP A 116 0.10 -2.28 13.84
CA ASP A 116 1.03 -3.40 14.02
C ASP A 116 1.29 -4.08 12.68
N THR A 117 2.51 -3.95 12.19
CA THR A 117 2.93 -4.60 10.94
C THR A 117 3.11 -6.11 11.09
N GLY A 118 3.23 -6.59 12.32
CA GLY A 118 3.53 -7.99 12.60
C GLY A 118 4.98 -8.38 12.30
N ILE A 119 5.79 -7.41 11.91
CA ILE A 119 7.20 -7.64 11.58
C ILE A 119 8.06 -7.20 12.76
N GLU A 120 8.65 -8.17 13.46
CA GLU A 120 9.62 -7.88 14.51
C GLU A 120 11.02 -7.80 13.92
N GLY A 121 11.76 -6.79 14.31
CA GLY A 121 13.14 -6.60 13.90
C GLY A 121 14.09 -6.58 15.08
N GLU A 122 15.37 -6.75 14.82
CA GLU A 122 16.43 -6.60 15.80
C GLU A 122 17.45 -5.63 15.24
N VAL A 123 17.74 -4.56 15.99
CA VAL A 123 18.72 -3.55 15.62
C VAL A 123 19.72 -3.45 16.76
N PHE A 124 21.00 -3.71 16.47
CA PHE A 124 22.09 -3.68 17.45
C PHE A 124 21.82 -4.54 18.69
N GLY A 125 21.20 -5.71 18.53
CA GLY A 125 20.89 -6.62 19.61
C GLY A 125 19.63 -6.26 20.42
N GLU A 126 18.96 -5.18 20.07
CA GLU A 126 17.69 -4.78 20.69
C GLU A 126 16.53 -5.10 19.75
N LYS A 127 15.45 -5.66 20.32
CA LYS A 127 14.24 -5.93 19.56
C LYS A 127 13.53 -4.63 19.25
N SER A 128 13.19 -4.42 17.97
CA SER A 128 12.33 -3.32 17.56
C SER A 128 10.87 -3.75 17.62
N ASP A 129 10.01 -2.79 18.01
CA ASP A 129 8.57 -2.98 18.07
C ASP A 129 8.03 -3.13 16.64
N SER A 130 7.07 -4.03 16.44
CA SER A 130 6.34 -4.21 15.19
C SER A 130 5.33 -3.09 14.91
N TRP A 131 5.01 -2.30 15.92
CA TRP A 131 4.09 -1.16 15.78
C TRP A 131 4.79 0.05 15.21
N VAL A 132 4.13 0.69 14.24
CA VAL A 132 4.67 1.88 13.59
C VAL A 132 3.64 3.00 13.58
N LYS A 133 4.14 4.23 13.62
CA LYS A 133 3.31 5.42 13.50
C LYS A 133 2.87 5.54 12.03
N ALA A 134 1.56 5.73 11.81
CA ALA A 134 0.97 5.66 10.48
C ALA A 134 0.93 6.98 9.73
N ILE A 135 0.73 8.09 10.46
CA ILE A 135 0.48 9.40 9.83
C ILE A 135 1.76 10.23 9.89
N ASP A 136 2.17 10.76 8.74
CA ASP A 136 3.34 11.63 8.65
C ASP A 136 3.03 13.08 9.07
N GLU A 137 4.04 13.94 9.04
CA GLU A 137 3.91 15.35 9.45
C GLU A 137 2.90 16.13 8.60
N ASP A 138 2.69 15.69 7.36
CA ASP A 138 1.78 16.33 6.41
C ASP A 138 0.35 15.77 6.47
N GLY A 139 0.10 14.79 7.35
CA GLY A 139 -1.22 14.21 7.55
C GLY A 139 -1.57 13.05 6.63
N TYR A 140 -0.61 12.50 5.91
CA TYR A 140 -0.82 11.34 5.05
C TYR A 140 -0.58 10.03 5.81
N PHE A 141 -1.39 9.02 5.52
CA PHE A 141 -1.11 7.66 5.96
C PHE A 141 0.07 7.15 5.14
N THR A 142 1.07 6.60 5.79
CA THR A 142 2.27 6.08 5.13
C THR A 142 2.39 4.57 5.30
N PHE A 143 2.69 3.90 4.19
CA PHE A 143 3.08 2.50 4.20
C PHE A 143 4.25 2.35 3.23
N ALA A 144 5.41 1.94 3.75
CA ALA A 144 6.66 1.97 3.01
C ALA A 144 6.88 3.38 2.43
N ALA A 145 7.09 3.53 1.14
CA ALA A 145 7.31 4.81 0.49
C ALA A 145 6.02 5.45 -0.06
N THR A 146 4.86 4.84 0.20
CA THR A 146 3.57 5.28 -0.36
C THR A 146 2.82 6.13 0.64
N ARG A 147 2.27 7.23 0.17
CA ARG A 147 1.37 8.10 0.94
C ARG A 147 -0.07 7.90 0.49
N PHE A 148 -0.99 7.87 1.45
CA PHE A 148 -2.43 7.73 1.22
C PHE A 148 -3.16 8.89 1.88
N VAL A 149 -4.27 9.31 1.26
CA VAL A 149 -5.12 10.38 1.77
C VAL A 149 -6.54 9.84 2.02
N LYS A 150 -7.14 10.32 3.10
CA LYS A 150 -8.51 9.90 3.46
C LYS A 150 -9.52 10.52 2.50
N VAL A 151 -10.43 9.70 2.04
CA VAL A 151 -11.56 10.14 1.20
C VAL A 151 -12.75 10.52 2.04
#